data_75f01b4d5d5706ad70ddf3dd255f9a6d
#
_entry.id   75f01b4d5d5706ad70ddf3dd255f9a6d
#
_cell.length_a   1.000
_cell.length_b   1.000
_cell.length_c   1.000
_cell.angle_alpha   90.00
_cell.angle_beta   90.00
_cell.angle_gamma   90.00
#
_symmetry.space_group_name_H-M   'P 1'
#
loop_
_entity.id
_entity.type
_entity.pdbx_description
1 polymer ?
#
loop_
_entity_poly.entity_id
_entity_poly.type
_entity_poly.pdbx_seq_one_letter_code
_entity_poly.pdbx_strand_id
1 'polypeptide(L)'
;MKITKLLALILAVVLSLGALTSCDAIYSFTADKLIAQADKKLTEGPYKIDLEMAFSSKNSEVNEAFSMFNDADLEAWYDGANVAMFMDIDTEIMGEDVGISMEYRIVDKMAYAVASVEVQGLSQTVKQKAELSDDELEEFKDQNSGSGGVHYEDFEKSALEMADGKFIITCTEITEDGAEKLKELIEYQLGEAAKDVDLEVSDVEVVCTLKGLQYESVKISCKFIITIAGVSTTVSYVAENNYEYGDDYKVEEPKNSQGYLEVDYDDLLSDF
;
A
#
# COMPACT_ATOMS: atom_id res chain seq x y z
N MET A 1 -16.08 16.31 6.47
CA MET A 1 -15.86 15.06 5.68
C MET A 1 -15.95 13.91 6.66
N LYS A 2 -16.64 12.82 6.38
CA LYS A 2 -16.69 11.70 7.35
C LYS A 2 -15.31 11.08 7.42
N ILE A 3 -14.79 10.87 8.62
CA ILE A 3 -13.47 10.26 8.89
C ILE A 3 -13.28 8.97 8.10
N THR A 4 -14.35 8.19 7.90
CA THR A 4 -14.35 6.96 7.10
C THR A 4 -13.97 7.16 5.62
N LYS A 5 -14.37 8.28 4.97
CA LYS A 5 -13.95 8.57 3.58
C LYS A 5 -12.48 8.94 3.49
N LEU A 6 -11.94 9.59 4.52
CA LEU A 6 -10.52 9.93 4.59
C LEU A 6 -9.66 8.68 4.85
N LEU A 7 -10.11 7.79 5.74
CA LEU A 7 -9.49 6.50 6.00
C LEU A 7 -9.42 5.63 4.73
N ALA A 8 -10.52 5.56 3.97
CA ALA A 8 -10.55 4.85 2.71
C ALA A 8 -9.56 5.44 1.69
N LEU A 9 -9.45 6.78 1.59
CA LEU A 9 -8.50 7.45 0.70
C LEU A 9 -7.05 7.04 1.01
N ILE A 10 -6.70 6.97 2.28
CA ILE A 10 -5.33 6.68 2.71
C ILE A 10 -5.00 5.21 2.53
N LEU A 11 -5.90 4.33 2.91
CA LEU A 11 -5.73 2.90 2.68
C LEU A 11 -5.57 2.60 1.18
N ALA A 12 -6.35 3.29 0.34
CA ALA A 12 -6.26 3.21 -1.11
C ALA A 12 -4.88 3.63 -1.64
N VAL A 13 -4.36 4.76 -1.18
CA VAL A 13 -3.04 5.26 -1.57
C VAL A 13 -1.94 4.29 -1.11
N VAL A 14 -2.03 3.75 0.10
CA VAL A 14 -1.06 2.79 0.63
C VAL A 14 -1.03 1.50 -0.17
N LEU A 15 -2.20 0.92 -0.46
CA LEU A 15 -2.30 -0.33 -1.23
C LEU A 15 -1.86 -0.13 -2.69
N SER A 16 -2.19 1.03 -3.31
CA SER A 16 -1.80 1.31 -4.70
C SER A 16 -0.29 1.49 -4.88
N LEU A 17 0.39 2.00 -3.87
CA LEU A 17 1.85 2.23 -3.92
C LEU A 17 2.66 0.98 -3.58
N GLY A 18 2.10 0.00 -2.86
CA GLY A 18 2.68 -1.33 -2.72
C GLY A 18 2.75 -2.11 -4.04
N ALA A 19 1.89 -1.77 -5.00
CA ALA A 19 1.84 -2.37 -6.33
C ALA A 19 2.87 -1.80 -7.35
N LEU A 20 3.69 -0.81 -6.97
CA LEU A 20 4.69 -0.19 -7.87
C LEU A 20 5.93 -1.06 -8.14
N THR A 21 5.89 -2.36 -7.86
CA THR A 21 7.06 -3.22 -7.91
C THR A 21 7.15 -4.17 -9.09
N SER A 22 6.29 -4.08 -10.13
CA SER A 22 6.43 -4.98 -11.27
C SER A 22 6.80 -4.26 -12.57
N CYS A 23 7.94 -4.64 -13.13
CA CYS A 23 8.37 -4.24 -14.47
C CYS A 23 8.79 -5.45 -15.28
N ASP A 24 8.12 -5.71 -16.39
CA ASP A 24 8.53 -6.72 -17.36
C ASP A 24 9.56 -6.17 -18.36
N ALA A 25 10.60 -6.92 -18.47
CA ALA A 25 11.79 -7.12 -19.29
C ALA A 25 12.08 -6.29 -20.56
N ILE A 26 13.34 -5.97 -20.85
CA ILE A 26 14.25 -6.49 -21.92
C ILE A 26 15.61 -5.75 -22.00
N TYR A 27 16.71 -6.55 -22.01
CA TYR A 27 18.06 -6.44 -22.57
C TYR A 27 18.88 -5.13 -22.61
N SER A 28 19.60 -4.88 -21.56
CA SER A 28 21.00 -4.44 -21.41
C SER A 28 21.28 -4.36 -19.90
N PHE A 29 22.52 -4.21 -19.39
CA PHE A 29 22.77 -3.96 -17.97
C PHE A 29 22.26 -2.55 -17.62
N THR A 30 20.97 -2.36 -17.58
CA THR A 30 20.22 -1.14 -17.37
C THR A 30 19.34 -1.32 -16.15
N ALA A 31 18.80 -0.24 -15.67
CA ALA A 31 17.89 -0.19 -14.53
C ALA A 31 16.75 -1.22 -14.64
N ASP A 32 16.16 -1.36 -15.86
CA ASP A 32 15.06 -2.28 -16.15
C ASP A 32 15.38 -3.74 -15.78
N LYS A 33 16.61 -4.21 -16.10
CA LYS A 33 17.00 -5.58 -15.78
C LYS A 33 17.23 -5.84 -14.32
N LEU A 34 17.76 -4.85 -13.63
CA LEU A 34 17.96 -4.95 -12.19
C LEU A 34 16.62 -5.01 -11.49
N ILE A 35 15.67 -4.17 -11.91
CA ILE A 35 14.29 -4.17 -11.41
C ILE A 35 13.63 -5.51 -11.71
N ALA A 36 13.61 -5.96 -12.97
CA ALA A 36 12.98 -7.23 -13.35
C ALA A 36 13.60 -8.46 -12.63
N GLN A 37 14.89 -8.42 -12.30
CA GLN A 37 15.52 -9.47 -11.51
C GLN A 37 15.15 -9.37 -10.03
N ALA A 38 14.98 -8.17 -9.49
CA ALA A 38 14.53 -7.96 -8.13
C ALA A 38 13.06 -8.40 -7.97
N ASP A 39 12.19 -8.07 -8.93
CA ASP A 39 10.79 -8.53 -8.96
C ASP A 39 10.70 -10.05 -8.98
N LYS A 40 11.53 -10.68 -9.81
CA LYS A 40 11.62 -12.15 -9.82
C LYS A 40 12.01 -12.71 -8.44
N LYS A 41 12.86 -12.02 -7.70
CA LYS A 41 13.26 -12.43 -6.35
C LYS A 41 12.12 -12.39 -5.36
N LEU A 42 11.16 -11.48 -5.50
CA LEU A 42 9.94 -11.43 -4.69
C LEU A 42 9.10 -12.71 -4.85
N THR A 43 9.17 -13.40 -6.01
CA THR A 43 8.43 -14.64 -6.24
C THR A 43 9.17 -15.90 -5.78
N GLU A 44 10.44 -15.81 -5.35
CA GLU A 44 11.27 -16.96 -4.99
C GLU A 44 11.09 -17.45 -3.54
N GLY A 45 10.44 -16.68 -2.68
CA GLY A 45 10.22 -17.07 -1.28
C GLY A 45 9.51 -15.99 -0.46
N PRO A 46 9.23 -16.29 0.80
CA PRO A 46 8.53 -15.33 1.66
C PRO A 46 9.35 -14.06 1.91
N TYR A 47 8.65 -12.94 1.99
CA TYR A 47 9.24 -11.64 2.34
C TYR A 47 8.26 -10.78 3.12
N LYS A 48 8.82 -9.79 3.81
CA LYS A 48 8.09 -8.76 4.54
C LYS A 48 8.40 -7.39 3.94
N ILE A 49 7.43 -6.51 3.98
CA ILE A 49 7.56 -5.09 3.72
C ILE A 49 7.16 -4.34 4.98
N ASP A 50 8.06 -3.53 5.53
CA ASP A 50 7.70 -2.48 6.49
C ASP A 50 7.47 -1.19 5.70
N LEU A 51 6.30 -0.59 5.86
CA LEU A 51 5.91 0.62 5.16
C LEU A 51 5.93 1.81 6.12
N GLU A 52 6.83 2.73 5.87
CA GLU A 52 6.83 4.05 6.49
C GLU A 52 6.18 5.07 5.55
N MET A 53 5.26 5.90 6.04
CA MET A 53 4.64 6.93 5.23
C MET A 53 4.54 8.25 5.94
N ALA A 54 4.58 9.33 5.18
CA ALA A 54 4.44 10.68 5.67
C ALA A 54 3.58 11.54 4.72
N PHE A 55 2.58 12.16 5.29
CA PHE A 55 1.73 13.12 4.62
C PHE A 55 1.99 14.52 5.19
N SER A 56 2.00 15.52 4.32
CA SER A 56 2.10 16.91 4.74
C SER A 56 1.30 17.84 3.83
N SER A 57 0.67 18.85 4.41
CA SER A 57 -0.09 19.88 3.70
C SER A 57 0.13 21.25 4.33
N LYS A 58 0.01 22.30 3.53
CA LYS A 58 -0.04 23.69 4.03
C LYS A 58 -1.37 24.02 4.69
N ASN A 59 -2.41 23.26 4.41
CA ASN A 59 -3.70 23.38 5.08
C ASN A 59 -3.64 22.64 6.42
N SER A 60 -3.77 23.35 7.53
CA SER A 60 -3.64 22.80 8.88
C SER A 60 -4.69 21.73 9.20
N GLU A 61 -5.94 21.89 8.73
CA GLU A 61 -7.02 20.93 8.97
C GLU A 61 -6.75 19.61 8.22
N VAL A 62 -6.21 19.71 6.99
CA VAL A 62 -5.83 18.55 6.21
C VAL A 62 -4.59 17.88 6.81
N ASN A 63 -3.61 18.68 7.23
CA ASN A 63 -2.39 18.14 7.86
C ASN A 63 -2.71 17.41 9.18
N GLU A 64 -3.61 17.96 10.00
CA GLU A 64 -4.07 17.30 11.22
C GLU A 64 -4.81 16.00 10.91
N ALA A 65 -5.67 15.99 9.88
CA ALA A 65 -6.41 14.80 9.47
C ALA A 65 -5.50 13.66 8.96
N PHE A 66 -4.35 14.00 8.37
CA PHE A 66 -3.37 13.00 7.89
C PHE A 66 -2.30 12.64 8.93
N SER A 67 -2.15 13.43 10.00
CA SER A 67 -1.07 13.21 10.98
C SER A 67 -1.14 11.83 11.66
N MET A 68 -2.35 11.29 11.86
CA MET A 68 -2.54 9.96 12.45
C MET A 68 -1.89 8.83 11.65
N PHE A 69 -1.64 9.02 10.35
CA PHE A 69 -1.02 8.02 9.50
C PHE A 69 0.49 8.16 9.42
N ASN A 70 1.04 9.31 9.81
CA ASN A 70 2.48 9.51 9.82
C ASN A 70 3.16 8.66 10.91
N ASP A 71 2.40 8.26 11.93
CA ASP A 71 2.87 7.42 13.04
C ASP A 71 2.27 6.00 12.98
N ALA A 72 1.63 5.64 11.85
CA ALA A 72 1.06 4.31 11.66
C ALA A 72 2.16 3.28 11.41
N ASP A 73 2.08 2.15 12.11
CA ASP A 73 2.93 0.99 11.90
C ASP A 73 2.25 0.06 10.87
N LEU A 74 2.86 -0.08 9.70
CA LEU A 74 2.28 -0.83 8.59
C LEU A 74 3.26 -1.90 8.13
N GLU A 75 2.78 -3.12 8.08
CA GLU A 75 3.56 -4.27 7.70
C GLU A 75 2.77 -5.17 6.75
N ALA A 76 3.42 -5.69 5.73
CA ALA A 76 2.83 -6.66 4.82
C ALA A 76 3.77 -7.85 4.62
N TRP A 77 3.24 -9.07 4.72
CA TRP A 77 3.96 -10.31 4.50
C TRP A 77 3.42 -11.01 3.27
N TYR A 78 4.30 -11.56 2.46
CA TYR A 78 3.97 -12.25 1.24
C TYR A 78 4.64 -13.62 1.22
N ASP A 79 3.86 -14.66 0.92
CA ASP A 79 4.32 -16.04 0.77
C ASP A 79 3.60 -16.68 -0.43
N GLY A 80 4.13 -16.45 -1.62
CA GLY A 80 3.50 -16.85 -2.87
C GLY A 80 2.17 -16.13 -3.09
N ALA A 81 1.06 -16.88 -3.05
CA ALA A 81 -0.29 -16.33 -3.19
C ALA A 81 -0.92 -15.90 -1.85
N ASN A 82 -0.27 -16.23 -0.74
CA ASN A 82 -0.76 -15.87 0.58
C ASN A 82 -0.21 -14.51 0.99
N VAL A 83 -1.04 -13.69 1.62
CA VAL A 83 -0.71 -12.32 2.04
C VAL A 83 -1.21 -12.10 3.46
N ALA A 84 -0.43 -11.38 4.27
CA ALA A 84 -0.90 -10.85 5.55
C ALA A 84 -0.52 -9.36 5.62
N MET A 85 -1.44 -8.54 6.05
CA MET A 85 -1.23 -7.11 6.25
C MET A 85 -1.61 -6.75 7.69
N PHE A 86 -0.81 -5.89 8.28
CA PHE A 86 -0.98 -5.42 9.64
C PHE A 86 -0.91 -3.90 9.66
N MET A 87 -1.76 -3.29 10.42
CA MET A 87 -1.76 -1.85 10.63
C MET A 87 -2.05 -1.57 12.10
N ASP A 88 -1.17 -0.82 12.74
CA ASP A 88 -1.37 -0.31 14.09
C ASP A 88 -1.24 1.22 14.06
N ILE A 89 -2.23 1.90 14.62
CA ILE A 89 -2.28 3.36 14.72
C ILE A 89 -2.58 3.73 16.16
N ASP A 90 -1.68 4.46 16.78
CA ASP A 90 -1.90 5.12 18.05
C ASP A 90 -2.07 6.63 17.83
N THR A 91 -3.20 7.18 18.22
CA THR A 91 -3.51 8.60 17.98
C THR A 91 -4.34 9.20 19.12
N GLU A 92 -4.41 10.53 19.16
CA GLU A 92 -5.27 11.26 20.08
C GLU A 92 -6.45 11.86 19.31
N ILE A 93 -7.68 11.47 19.69
CA ILE A 93 -8.90 12.01 19.09
C ILE A 93 -9.70 12.73 20.20
N MET A 94 -9.92 14.03 20.05
CA MET A 94 -10.65 14.87 21.01
C MET A 94 -10.07 14.84 22.43
N GLY A 95 -8.75 14.64 22.57
CA GLY A 95 -8.06 14.59 23.86
C GLY A 95 -8.09 13.20 24.52
N GLU A 96 -8.45 12.18 23.79
CA GLU A 96 -8.47 10.78 24.26
C GLU A 96 -7.54 9.93 23.42
N ASP A 97 -6.76 9.09 24.08
CA ASP A 97 -5.89 8.11 23.40
C ASP A 97 -6.76 7.05 22.72
N VAL A 98 -6.54 6.85 21.42
CA VAL A 98 -7.25 5.87 20.59
C VAL A 98 -6.21 5.00 19.89
N GLY A 99 -6.27 3.69 20.16
CA GLY A 99 -5.52 2.67 19.43
C GLY A 99 -6.42 2.00 18.39
N ILE A 100 -5.95 1.87 17.16
CA ILE A 100 -6.62 1.14 16.08
C ILE A 100 -5.65 0.10 15.57
N SER A 101 -6.04 -1.18 15.59
CA SER A 101 -5.27 -2.24 14.97
C SER A 101 -6.11 -2.99 13.95
N MET A 102 -5.49 -3.32 12.82
CA MET A 102 -6.11 -4.10 11.77
C MET A 102 -5.15 -5.21 11.32
N GLU A 103 -5.69 -6.40 11.14
CA GLU A 103 -4.99 -7.53 10.55
C GLU A 103 -5.88 -8.09 9.44
N TYR A 104 -5.30 -8.24 8.26
CA TYR A 104 -5.95 -8.84 7.11
C TYR A 104 -5.06 -9.95 6.56
N ARG A 105 -5.62 -11.13 6.31
CA ARG A 105 -4.87 -12.25 5.71
C ARG A 105 -5.67 -12.91 4.61
N ILE A 106 -4.97 -13.33 3.56
CA ILE A 106 -5.47 -14.31 2.60
C ILE A 106 -4.58 -15.53 2.67
N VAL A 107 -5.16 -16.68 2.96
CA VAL A 107 -4.49 -17.98 3.01
C VAL A 107 -5.37 -18.99 2.29
N ASP A 108 -4.86 -19.60 1.22
CA ASP A 108 -5.55 -20.68 0.48
C ASP A 108 -7.02 -20.35 0.12
N LYS A 109 -7.30 -19.16 -0.39
CA LYS A 109 -8.65 -18.63 -0.74
C LYS A 109 -9.54 -18.25 0.46
N MET A 110 -9.03 -18.27 1.65
CA MET A 110 -9.79 -17.78 2.80
C MET A 110 -9.23 -16.43 3.22
N ALA A 111 -10.06 -15.41 3.22
CA ALA A 111 -9.75 -14.10 3.78
C ALA A 111 -10.15 -14.06 5.26
N TYR A 112 -9.30 -13.48 6.05
CA TYR A 112 -9.50 -13.24 7.48
C TYR A 112 -9.26 -11.77 7.78
N ALA A 113 -10.17 -11.15 8.51
CA ALA A 113 -10.03 -9.77 8.94
C ALA A 113 -10.24 -9.66 10.45
N VAL A 114 -9.37 -8.93 11.10
CA VAL A 114 -9.48 -8.55 12.51
C VAL A 114 -9.33 -7.06 12.59
N ALA A 115 -10.29 -6.36 13.20
CA ALA A 115 -10.16 -4.97 13.53
C ALA A 115 -10.42 -4.76 15.02
N SER A 116 -9.58 -3.99 15.66
CA SER A 116 -9.70 -3.62 17.06
C SER A 116 -9.61 -2.12 17.21
N VAL A 117 -10.48 -1.56 18.03
CA VAL A 117 -10.41 -0.17 18.46
C VAL A 117 -10.34 -0.14 19.97
N GLU A 118 -9.35 0.55 20.51
CA GLU A 118 -9.19 0.79 21.93
C GLU A 118 -9.34 2.27 22.24
N VAL A 119 -10.23 2.59 23.17
CA VAL A 119 -10.44 3.95 23.68
C VAL A 119 -10.48 3.90 25.20
N GLN A 120 -9.63 4.65 25.88
CA GLN A 120 -9.56 4.72 27.36
C GLN A 120 -9.41 3.34 28.02
N GLY A 121 -8.68 2.40 27.39
CA GLY A 121 -8.48 1.05 27.90
C GLY A 121 -9.68 0.09 27.72
N LEU A 122 -10.71 0.52 26.98
CA LEU A 122 -11.81 -0.32 26.53
C LEU A 122 -11.57 -0.72 25.09
N SER A 123 -11.41 -2.01 24.83
CA SER A 123 -11.18 -2.56 23.50
C SER A 123 -12.42 -3.24 22.95
N GLN A 124 -12.74 -2.95 21.71
CA GLN A 124 -13.74 -3.68 20.92
C GLN A 124 -13.02 -4.32 19.71
N THR A 125 -13.20 -5.63 19.54
CA THR A 125 -12.57 -6.38 18.46
C THR A 125 -13.65 -7.07 17.62
N VAL A 126 -13.56 -6.93 16.32
CA VAL A 126 -14.35 -7.66 15.32
C VAL A 126 -13.43 -8.64 14.61
N LYS A 127 -13.91 -9.88 14.37
CA LYS A 127 -13.17 -10.93 13.66
C LYS A 127 -14.09 -11.55 12.62
N GLN A 128 -13.73 -11.44 11.37
CA GLN A 128 -14.51 -11.93 10.24
C GLN A 128 -13.64 -12.80 9.33
N LYS A 129 -14.29 -13.72 8.61
CA LYS A 129 -13.66 -14.50 7.54
C LYS A 129 -14.63 -14.67 6.39
N ALA A 130 -14.09 -14.78 5.18
CA ALA A 130 -14.84 -15.03 3.96
C ALA A 130 -14.06 -15.98 3.05
N GLU A 131 -14.77 -16.83 2.32
CA GLU A 131 -14.17 -17.65 1.26
C GLU A 131 -14.17 -16.84 -0.05
N LEU A 132 -13.01 -16.74 -0.70
CA LEU A 132 -12.88 -16.10 -2.01
C LEU A 132 -13.22 -17.09 -3.12
N SER A 133 -14.02 -16.66 -4.08
CA SER A 133 -14.18 -17.33 -5.36
C SER A 133 -12.86 -17.32 -6.15
N ASP A 134 -12.77 -18.14 -7.21
CA ASP A 134 -11.61 -18.14 -8.08
C ASP A 134 -11.40 -16.77 -8.77
N ASP A 135 -12.49 -16.12 -9.15
CA ASP A 135 -12.46 -14.81 -9.82
C ASP A 135 -11.97 -13.71 -8.85
N GLU A 136 -12.47 -13.66 -7.61
CA GLU A 136 -12.02 -12.71 -6.58
C GLU A 136 -10.55 -12.92 -6.20
N LEU A 137 -10.10 -14.17 -6.13
CA LEU A 137 -8.69 -14.47 -5.86
C LEU A 137 -7.79 -14.08 -7.04
N GLU A 138 -8.25 -14.24 -8.28
CA GLU A 138 -7.52 -13.81 -9.47
C GLU A 138 -7.44 -12.27 -9.52
N GLU A 139 -8.55 -11.58 -9.26
CA GLU A 139 -8.61 -10.13 -9.17
C GLU A 139 -7.67 -9.61 -8.07
N PHE A 140 -7.69 -10.20 -6.88
CA PHE A 140 -6.77 -9.86 -5.81
C PHE A 140 -5.31 -10.06 -6.20
N LYS A 141 -4.97 -11.16 -6.88
CA LYS A 141 -3.61 -11.42 -7.36
C LYS A 141 -3.19 -10.42 -8.43
N ASP A 142 -4.07 -10.10 -9.35
CA ASP A 142 -3.79 -9.12 -10.40
C ASP A 142 -3.53 -7.73 -9.80
N GLN A 143 -4.31 -7.32 -8.81
CA GLN A 143 -4.11 -6.07 -8.08
C GLN A 143 -2.78 -6.04 -7.31
N ASN A 144 -2.38 -7.16 -6.71
CA ASN A 144 -1.15 -7.26 -5.90
C ASN A 144 0.07 -7.75 -6.69
N SER A 145 -0.12 -8.27 -7.93
CA SER A 145 1.00 -8.69 -8.79
C SER A 145 1.70 -7.52 -9.48
N GLY A 146 1.24 -6.29 -9.25
CA GLY A 146 1.76 -5.08 -9.87
C GLY A 146 1.40 -4.92 -11.36
N SER A 147 0.56 -5.82 -11.93
CA SER A 147 0.15 -5.73 -13.33
C SER A 147 -0.72 -4.50 -13.65
N GLY A 148 -1.34 -3.91 -12.61
CA GLY A 148 -2.12 -2.66 -12.71
C GLY A 148 -1.39 -1.40 -12.22
N GLY A 149 -0.16 -1.52 -11.71
CA GLY A 149 0.60 -0.41 -11.12
C GLY A 149 1.35 0.44 -12.14
N VAL A 150 2.03 1.46 -11.64
CA VAL A 150 2.96 2.28 -12.43
C VAL A 150 4.27 1.53 -12.59
N HIS A 151 4.72 1.38 -13.83
CA HIS A 151 5.91 0.63 -14.19
C HIS A 151 7.09 1.55 -14.50
N TYR A 152 8.29 0.98 -14.56
CA TYR A 152 9.50 1.71 -14.93
C TYR A 152 9.35 2.45 -16.26
N GLU A 153 8.65 1.89 -17.23
CA GLU A 153 8.38 2.44 -18.55
C GLU A 153 7.41 3.65 -18.52
N ASP A 154 6.69 3.83 -17.42
CA ASP A 154 5.81 4.98 -17.21
C ASP A 154 6.58 6.24 -16.77
N PHE A 155 7.91 6.19 -16.74
CA PHE A 155 8.77 7.32 -16.43
C PHE A 155 9.61 7.74 -17.63
N GLU A 156 9.67 9.05 -17.91
CA GLU A 156 10.47 9.60 -18.99
C GLU A 156 11.98 9.60 -18.69
N LYS A 157 12.32 9.66 -17.41
CA LYS A 157 13.71 9.74 -16.94
C LYS A 157 14.01 8.73 -15.87
N SER A 158 15.15 8.09 -16.04
CA SER A 158 15.72 7.23 -15.01
C SER A 158 17.22 7.43 -14.90
N ALA A 159 17.74 7.28 -13.69
CA ALA A 159 19.16 7.29 -13.40
C ALA A 159 19.53 6.01 -12.63
N LEU A 160 20.65 5.40 -12.98
CA LEU A 160 21.22 4.27 -12.26
C LEU A 160 22.57 4.67 -11.67
N GLU A 161 22.70 4.56 -10.37
CA GLU A 161 23.93 4.81 -9.63
C GLU A 161 24.33 3.55 -8.87
N MET A 162 25.63 3.45 -8.54
CA MET A 162 26.15 2.43 -7.64
C MET A 162 26.88 3.10 -6.49
N ALA A 163 26.38 2.92 -5.28
CA ALA A 163 26.96 3.46 -4.06
C ALA A 163 26.95 2.39 -2.95
N ASP A 164 28.05 2.28 -2.23
CA ASP A 164 28.19 1.35 -1.09
C ASP A 164 27.85 -0.12 -1.40
N GLY A 165 28.07 -0.54 -2.65
CA GLY A 165 27.75 -1.91 -3.11
C GLY A 165 26.28 -2.16 -3.37
N LYS A 166 25.48 -1.11 -3.45
CA LYS A 166 24.04 -1.15 -3.79
C LYS A 166 23.82 -0.46 -5.15
N PHE A 167 22.80 -0.90 -5.87
CA PHE A 167 22.28 -0.19 -7.02
C PHE A 167 21.14 0.73 -6.57
N ILE A 168 21.19 1.99 -6.98
CA ILE A 168 20.17 3.00 -6.70
C ILE A 168 19.59 3.41 -8.07
N ILE A 169 18.31 3.17 -8.25
CA ILE A 169 17.56 3.50 -9.46
C ILE A 169 16.56 4.58 -9.10
N THR A 170 16.72 5.75 -9.70
CA THR A 170 15.80 6.88 -9.51
C THR A 170 15.00 7.09 -10.79
N CYS A 171 13.67 7.06 -10.70
CA CYS A 171 12.75 7.33 -11.80
C CYS A 171 12.02 8.64 -11.51
N THR A 172 12.01 9.55 -12.49
CA THR A 172 11.39 10.86 -12.38
C THR A 172 10.66 11.22 -13.68
N GLU A 173 9.82 12.25 -13.62
CA GLU A 173 9.02 12.70 -14.76
C GLU A 173 8.12 11.57 -15.27
N ILE A 174 7.10 11.24 -14.47
CA ILE A 174 6.08 10.26 -14.85
C ILE A 174 5.40 10.72 -16.17
N THR A 175 5.18 9.80 -17.08
CA THR A 175 4.46 10.05 -18.32
C THR A 175 2.99 10.40 -18.05
N GLU A 176 2.30 10.99 -19.03
CA GLU A 176 0.87 11.29 -18.91
C GLU A 176 0.06 10.00 -18.68
N ASP A 177 0.38 8.93 -19.41
CA ASP A 177 -0.24 7.61 -19.27
C ASP A 177 0.04 6.99 -17.88
N GLY A 178 1.26 7.12 -17.37
CA GLY A 178 1.63 6.63 -16.03
C GLY A 178 0.90 7.38 -14.91
N ALA A 179 0.75 8.70 -15.04
CA ALA A 179 0.00 9.51 -14.08
C ALA A 179 -1.49 9.17 -14.10
N GLU A 180 -2.07 8.87 -15.27
CA GLU A 180 -3.46 8.43 -15.40
C GLU A 180 -3.67 7.05 -14.76
N LYS A 181 -2.80 6.07 -15.02
CA LYS A 181 -2.83 4.76 -14.35
C LYS A 181 -2.79 4.88 -12.82
N LEU A 182 -1.88 5.72 -12.30
CA LEU A 182 -1.79 5.95 -10.86
C LEU A 182 -3.06 6.57 -10.29
N LYS A 183 -3.65 7.53 -11.00
CA LYS A 183 -4.93 8.13 -10.64
C LYS A 183 -6.05 7.10 -10.64
N GLU A 184 -6.21 6.32 -11.72
CA GLU A 184 -7.22 5.28 -11.84
C GLU A 184 -7.11 4.24 -10.72
N LEU A 185 -5.88 3.83 -10.37
CA LEU A 185 -5.62 2.90 -9.29
C LEU A 185 -6.08 3.47 -7.94
N ILE A 186 -5.80 4.73 -7.66
CA ILE A 186 -6.25 5.41 -6.43
C ILE A 186 -7.77 5.57 -6.42
N GLU A 187 -8.38 5.97 -7.55
CA GLU A 187 -9.84 6.13 -7.68
C GLU A 187 -10.58 4.80 -7.52
N TYR A 188 -10.03 3.72 -8.07
CA TYR A 188 -10.58 2.37 -7.90
C TYR A 188 -10.62 1.97 -6.42
N GLN A 189 -9.52 2.19 -5.72
CA GLN A 189 -9.40 1.91 -4.29
C GLN A 189 -10.33 2.79 -3.42
N LEU A 190 -10.58 4.02 -3.86
CA LEU A 190 -11.53 4.92 -3.20
C LEU A 190 -12.99 4.51 -3.40
N GLY A 191 -13.29 3.74 -4.45
CA GLY A 191 -14.63 3.29 -4.78
C GLY A 191 -15.64 4.44 -4.82
N GLU A 192 -16.75 4.30 -4.10
CA GLU A 192 -17.81 5.33 -4.03
C GLU A 192 -17.31 6.70 -3.50
N ALA A 193 -16.22 6.73 -2.73
CA ALA A 193 -15.65 7.97 -2.21
C ALA A 193 -14.96 8.81 -3.29
N ALA A 194 -14.50 8.20 -4.37
CA ALA A 194 -13.88 8.89 -5.51
C ALA A 194 -14.85 9.82 -6.24
N LYS A 195 -16.15 9.52 -6.24
CA LYS A 195 -17.18 10.30 -6.98
C LYS A 195 -17.26 11.78 -6.58
N ASP A 196 -16.87 12.09 -5.37
CA ASP A 196 -16.93 13.45 -4.81
C ASP A 196 -15.54 14.13 -4.76
N VAL A 197 -14.51 13.47 -5.32
CA VAL A 197 -13.11 13.90 -5.23
C VAL A 197 -12.54 14.01 -6.65
N ASP A 198 -12.00 15.17 -6.99
CA ASP A 198 -11.17 15.32 -8.18
C ASP A 198 -9.70 15.23 -7.73
N LEU A 199 -8.97 14.27 -8.30
CA LEU A 199 -7.61 13.94 -7.90
C LEU A 199 -6.65 14.18 -9.07
N GLU A 200 -5.62 14.99 -8.83
CA GLU A 200 -4.48 15.12 -9.73
C GLU A 200 -3.22 14.64 -9.02
N VAL A 201 -2.35 13.94 -9.73
CA VAL A 201 -1.06 13.45 -9.21
C VAL A 201 0.07 14.14 -9.98
N SER A 202 1.07 14.62 -9.25
CA SER A 202 2.22 15.31 -9.82
C SER A 202 3.50 15.06 -9.02
N ASP A 203 4.64 15.48 -9.61
CA ASP A 203 5.96 15.40 -8.99
C ASP A 203 6.29 13.99 -8.47
N VAL A 204 5.95 12.95 -9.24
CA VAL A 204 6.20 11.56 -8.87
C VAL A 204 7.68 11.24 -9.03
N GLU A 205 8.30 10.76 -7.96
CA GLU A 205 9.65 10.21 -7.94
C GLU A 205 9.65 8.85 -7.26
N VAL A 206 10.30 7.87 -7.86
CA VAL A 206 10.52 6.54 -7.28
C VAL A 206 11.99 6.26 -7.19
N VAL A 207 12.46 5.88 -6.01
CA VAL A 207 13.85 5.49 -5.76
C VAL A 207 13.89 4.05 -5.27
N CYS A 208 14.40 3.15 -6.12
CA CYS A 208 14.61 1.75 -5.77
C CYS A 208 16.05 1.52 -5.34
N THR A 209 16.25 1.00 -4.14
CA THR A 209 17.56 0.57 -3.64
C THR A 209 17.64 -0.95 -3.66
N LEU A 210 18.61 -1.48 -4.40
CA LEU A 210 18.84 -2.92 -4.52
C LEU A 210 20.15 -3.32 -3.88
N LYS A 211 20.12 -4.34 -3.06
CA LYS A 211 21.31 -5.01 -2.50
C LYS A 211 21.49 -6.36 -3.18
N GLY A 212 22.51 -6.48 -4.02
CA GLY A 212 22.59 -7.60 -4.95
C GLY A 212 21.50 -7.48 -6.01
N LEU A 213 20.57 -8.45 -6.01
CA LEU A 213 19.42 -8.51 -6.90
C LEU A 213 18.10 -8.57 -6.12
N GLN A 214 18.06 -8.00 -4.93
CA GLN A 214 16.88 -7.96 -4.07
C GLN A 214 16.61 -6.51 -3.70
N TYR A 215 15.34 -6.14 -3.57
CA TYR A 215 14.99 -4.86 -3.01
C TYR A 215 15.47 -4.76 -1.56
N GLU A 216 16.09 -3.66 -1.22
CA GLU A 216 16.34 -3.26 0.15
C GLU A 216 15.28 -2.24 0.57
N SER A 217 15.04 -1.24 -0.30
CA SER A 217 13.94 -0.31 -0.13
C SER A 217 13.42 0.23 -1.46
N VAL A 218 12.14 0.63 -1.47
CA VAL A 218 11.51 1.42 -2.53
C VAL A 218 10.88 2.64 -1.88
N LYS A 219 11.39 3.82 -2.24
CA LYS A 219 10.87 5.09 -1.77
C LYS A 219 10.10 5.79 -2.88
N ILE A 220 8.91 6.26 -2.56
CA ILE A 220 8.03 6.96 -3.47
C ILE A 220 7.73 8.32 -2.88
N SER A 221 7.82 9.36 -3.69
CA SER A 221 7.36 10.69 -3.32
C SER A 221 6.49 11.27 -4.43
N CYS A 222 5.39 11.92 -4.07
CA CYS A 222 4.51 12.59 -5.02
C CYS A 222 3.71 13.71 -4.34
N LYS A 223 2.98 14.46 -5.16
CA LYS A 223 2.00 15.44 -4.70
C LYS A 223 0.62 15.08 -5.23
N PHE A 224 -0.35 15.12 -4.35
CA PHE A 224 -1.77 15.01 -4.68
C PHE A 224 -2.41 16.39 -4.60
N ILE A 225 -3.15 16.77 -5.64
CA ILE A 225 -4.06 17.91 -5.59
C ILE A 225 -5.46 17.33 -5.47
N ILE A 226 -6.05 17.48 -4.30
CA ILE A 226 -7.35 16.94 -3.96
C ILE A 226 -8.36 18.08 -4.01
N THR A 227 -9.35 17.98 -4.89
CA THR A 227 -10.42 19.00 -5.01
C THR A 227 -11.74 18.41 -4.55
N ILE A 228 -12.34 18.98 -3.50
CA ILE A 228 -13.63 18.60 -2.96
C ILE A 228 -14.53 19.84 -2.93
N ALA A 229 -15.70 19.76 -3.56
CA ALA A 229 -16.67 20.86 -3.64
C ALA A 229 -16.04 22.19 -4.15
N GLY A 230 -15.08 22.10 -5.08
CA GLY A 230 -14.40 23.26 -5.67
C GLY A 230 -13.28 23.87 -4.81
N VAL A 231 -12.91 23.25 -3.71
CA VAL A 231 -11.77 23.65 -2.87
C VAL A 231 -10.63 22.69 -3.09
N SER A 232 -9.52 23.16 -3.64
CA SER A 232 -8.33 22.36 -3.91
C SER A 232 -7.32 22.47 -2.77
N THR A 233 -6.74 21.35 -2.39
CA THR A 233 -5.68 21.25 -1.39
C THR A 233 -4.56 20.37 -1.91
N THR A 234 -3.32 20.82 -1.75
CA THR A 234 -2.14 20.01 -2.09
C THR A 234 -1.65 19.27 -0.87
N VAL A 235 -1.45 17.96 -1.05
CA VAL A 235 -0.86 17.06 -0.06
C VAL A 235 0.42 16.48 -0.65
N SER A 236 1.52 16.63 0.04
CA SER A 236 2.78 15.93 -0.30
C SER A 236 2.77 14.59 0.42
N TYR A 237 3.14 13.56 -0.31
CA TYR A 237 3.23 12.18 0.16
C TYR A 237 4.63 11.63 -0.05
N VAL A 238 5.12 10.94 0.96
CA VAL A 238 6.35 10.15 0.89
C VAL A 238 6.06 8.81 1.54
N ALA A 239 6.43 7.73 0.87
CA ALA A 239 6.42 6.39 1.45
C ALA A 239 7.76 5.70 1.21
N GLU A 240 8.18 4.87 2.14
CA GLU A 240 9.36 4.02 2.01
C GLU A 240 8.99 2.60 2.43
N ASN A 241 9.09 1.68 1.48
CA ASN A 241 8.89 0.24 1.67
C ASN A 241 10.25 -0.39 1.93
N ASN A 242 10.47 -0.94 3.12
CA ASN A 242 11.68 -1.65 3.49
C ASN A 242 11.44 -3.16 3.42
N TYR A 243 12.31 -3.90 2.70
CA TYR A 243 12.12 -5.31 2.38
C TYR A 243 13.01 -6.21 3.24
N GLU A 244 12.42 -7.23 3.84
CA GLU A 244 13.11 -8.31 4.52
C GLU A 244 12.70 -9.65 3.92
N TYR A 245 13.67 -10.56 3.74
CA TYR A 245 13.46 -11.87 3.11
C TYR A 245 13.75 -12.99 4.08
N GLY A 246 12.92 -14.02 4.12
CA GLY A 246 13.17 -15.19 4.94
C GLY A 246 11.95 -16.04 5.23
N ASP A 247 12.20 -17.29 5.63
CA ASP A 247 11.15 -18.26 5.97
C ASP A 247 10.31 -17.86 7.21
N ASP A 248 10.76 -16.87 7.98
CA ASP A 248 10.04 -16.37 9.15
C ASP A 248 8.78 -15.59 8.76
N TYR A 249 8.69 -15.14 7.50
CA TYR A 249 7.57 -14.37 6.96
C TYR A 249 6.51 -15.22 6.23
N LYS A 250 6.43 -16.51 6.55
CA LYS A 250 5.36 -17.38 6.04
C LYS A 250 4.00 -16.93 6.54
N VAL A 251 3.05 -16.89 5.62
CA VAL A 251 1.68 -16.50 5.93
C VAL A 251 0.87 -17.76 6.23
N GLU A 252 0.40 -17.85 7.48
CA GLU A 252 -0.40 -18.96 7.98
C GLU A 252 -1.78 -18.46 8.44
N GLU A 253 -2.74 -19.37 8.52
CA GLU A 253 -4.05 -19.07 9.09
C GLU A 253 -3.93 -18.50 10.52
N PRO A 254 -4.82 -17.57 10.89
CA PRO A 254 -4.87 -17.07 12.26
C PRO A 254 -5.13 -18.18 13.26
N LYS A 255 -4.44 -18.16 14.40
CA LYS A 255 -4.74 -19.07 15.51
C LYS A 255 -6.19 -18.85 15.97
N ASN A 256 -6.97 -19.96 16.11
CA ASN A 256 -8.39 -19.93 16.50
C ASN A 256 -9.35 -19.31 15.45
N SER A 257 -9.07 -19.47 14.16
CA SER A 257 -9.92 -19.04 13.04
C SER A 257 -11.36 -19.56 13.10
N GLN A 258 -11.65 -20.61 13.90
CA GLN A 258 -13.01 -21.11 14.16
C GLN A 258 -13.91 -20.12 14.91
N GLY A 259 -13.35 -19.13 15.58
CA GLY A 259 -14.10 -18.08 16.29
C GLY A 259 -14.44 -16.85 15.44
N TYR A 260 -14.08 -16.86 14.15
CA TYR A 260 -14.37 -15.77 13.24
C TYR A 260 -15.80 -15.87 12.70
N LEU A 261 -16.48 -14.74 12.61
CA LEU A 261 -17.79 -14.64 11.96
C LEU A 261 -17.61 -14.85 10.46
N GLU A 262 -18.37 -15.77 9.87
CA GLU A 262 -18.37 -16.01 8.44
C GLU A 262 -19.30 -15.01 7.77
N VAL A 263 -18.79 -14.29 6.76
CA VAL A 263 -19.50 -13.27 5.99
C VAL A 263 -19.22 -13.46 4.50
N ASP A 264 -19.96 -12.77 3.64
CA ASP A 264 -19.60 -12.68 2.22
C ASP A 264 -18.36 -11.77 2.06
N TYR A 265 -17.55 -11.98 1.00
CA TYR A 265 -16.29 -11.23 0.83
C TYR A 265 -16.51 -9.71 0.72
N ASP A 266 -17.56 -9.30 0.02
CA ASP A 266 -17.94 -7.89 -0.09
C ASP A 266 -18.30 -7.25 1.26
N ASP A 267 -18.87 -8.05 2.18
CA ASP A 267 -19.24 -7.60 3.52
C ASP A 267 -18.03 -7.53 4.45
N LEU A 268 -17.00 -8.35 4.22
CA LEU A 268 -15.76 -8.34 5.01
C LEU A 268 -15.05 -7.00 4.97
N LEU A 269 -15.15 -6.27 3.87
CA LEU A 269 -14.52 -4.96 3.67
C LEU A 269 -15.46 -3.79 3.97
N SER A 270 -16.76 -4.03 4.10
CA SER A 270 -17.77 -2.98 4.27
C SER A 270 -17.91 -2.47 5.72
N ASP A 271 -17.54 -3.29 6.69
CA ASP A 271 -17.70 -3.04 8.12
C ASP A 271 -16.47 -2.37 8.78
N PHE A 272 -15.39 -2.09 7.98
CA PHE A 272 -14.12 -1.48 8.46
C PHE A 272 -13.88 -0.03 8.01
#